data_df317ce45f50d751e00bb80dc01b28ff
#
_entry.id   df317ce45f50d751e00bb80dc01b28ff
#
_cell.length_a   1.000
_cell.length_b   1.000
_cell.length_c   1.000
_cell.angle_alpha   90.00
_cell.angle_beta   90.00
_cell.angle_gamma   90.00
#
_symmetry.space_group_name_H-M   'P 1'
#
loop_
_entity.id
_entity.type
_entity.pdbx_description
1 polymer ?
#
loop_
_entity_poly.entity_id
_entity_poly.type
_entity_poly.pdbx_seq_one_letter_code
_entity_poly.pdbx_strand_id
1 'polypeptide(L)'
;PGGSDGIFVFSAAAAGLAVGACVTVTGTAKEFNGLTELDKPTITPKADCAPVLPTALTTLPVSDADKEQYEGMLVAPQGTYTITNNYALNQFGQVGLAVGDQPLYQATDVVAPGAAAAEYEAENLKKYITLDDGSSWDYMRNTTAQGSPLPYLSQEEPMRTGSQVTFAKPVILDYRFQWNYQPTGQIVGATDADDPLTTENDREATPPAVGGNLKLAAFNVLNYFTELGEDEDEFKNCPYYADREGDPVTTNFCEVRGAWTDAAFEDQKAKLMSAVNGLGSSVVALMEIENSAGVTWVDRDRDYTLREFVDSLNAAGGHWAYVPSPVVTPATEDVIRTAFIYNPDLVRPVDTSYIQMDSAFANARYPLAQRWQAPKSSTQFVTVANHFKSKSSGDDDGTGQGLSNPSREAQAHALTSWTSQMWPAKPIFLMGDFNAYSKETPVSIIESAGFTELEKKYEPTSATYQFSGRLGSLDHVFANQSALSLVTGAGVWDINADESIAMQYSRRNYNVTDFYTTSQFASSDHDPVVVGLQVRVPSQK
;
A
#
# COMPACT_ATOMS: atom_id res chain seq x y z
N PRO A 1 -30.65 32.51 -1.51
CA PRO A 1 -29.33 31.88 -1.63
C PRO A 1 -28.56 32.36 -0.42
N GLY A 2 -28.49 31.55 0.62
CA GLY A 2 -27.71 31.84 1.81
C GLY A 2 -26.23 31.59 1.49
N GLY A 3 -25.36 32.56 1.77
CA GLY A 3 -23.95 32.31 1.95
C GLY A 3 -23.72 31.56 3.25
N SER A 4 -22.48 31.10 3.49
CA SER A 4 -22.09 30.50 4.77
C SER A 4 -22.32 31.47 5.93
N ASP A 5 -22.73 30.96 7.08
CA ASP A 5 -22.77 31.69 8.35
C ASP A 5 -21.44 31.59 9.13
N GLY A 6 -20.44 30.85 8.58
CA GLY A 6 -19.10 30.69 9.12
C GLY A 6 -18.07 31.59 8.42
N ILE A 7 -16.98 31.93 9.11
CA ILE A 7 -15.82 32.61 8.50
C ILE A 7 -14.57 32.36 9.32
N PHE A 8 -13.46 32.08 8.64
CA PHE A 8 -12.16 31.95 9.28
C PHE A 8 -11.59 33.32 9.70
N VAL A 9 -11.02 33.41 10.90
CA VAL A 9 -10.42 34.64 11.44
C VAL A 9 -8.94 34.44 11.69
N PHE A 10 -8.09 34.94 10.82
CA PHE A 10 -6.64 34.82 10.96
C PHE A 10 -6.09 35.83 11.98
N SER A 11 -5.90 35.41 13.23
CA SER A 11 -5.36 36.28 14.29
C SER A 11 -4.70 35.52 15.43
N ALA A 12 -3.49 35.93 15.80
CA ALA A 12 -2.82 35.43 17.00
C ALA A 12 -3.60 35.83 18.30
N ALA A 13 -4.39 36.90 18.27
CA ALA A 13 -5.23 37.31 19.41
C ALA A 13 -6.39 36.36 19.68
N ALA A 14 -6.78 35.53 18.71
CA ALA A 14 -7.79 34.51 18.89
C ALA A 14 -7.32 33.32 19.75
N ALA A 15 -6.00 33.09 19.87
CA ALA A 15 -5.43 31.97 20.63
C ALA A 15 -5.80 31.95 22.13
N GLY A 16 -6.27 33.06 22.66
CA GLY A 16 -6.73 33.16 24.06
C GLY A 16 -8.22 33.00 24.25
N LEU A 17 -8.98 32.78 23.19
CA LEU A 17 -10.44 32.61 23.23
C LEU A 17 -10.81 31.15 23.40
N ALA A 18 -11.72 30.86 24.31
CA ALA A 18 -12.29 29.54 24.42
C ALA A 18 -13.31 29.29 23.29
N VAL A 19 -13.44 28.03 22.85
CA VAL A 19 -14.53 27.63 21.95
C VAL A 19 -15.87 27.98 22.58
N GLY A 20 -16.77 28.62 21.82
CA GLY A 20 -18.04 29.14 22.30
C GLY A 20 -17.97 30.56 22.90
N ALA A 21 -16.80 31.20 22.96
CA ALA A 21 -16.68 32.60 23.39
C ALA A 21 -17.44 33.53 22.45
N CYS A 22 -18.25 34.40 23.02
CA CYS A 22 -19.00 35.40 22.27
C CYS A 22 -18.14 36.63 21.96
N VAL A 23 -17.94 36.93 20.68
CA VAL A 23 -17.08 38.03 20.23
C VAL A 23 -17.72 38.82 19.10
N THR A 24 -17.33 40.07 18.96
CA THR A 24 -17.49 40.85 17.73
C THR A 24 -16.14 40.93 17.04
N VAL A 25 -16.10 40.59 15.77
CA VAL A 25 -14.89 40.67 14.95
C VAL A 25 -15.09 41.68 13.84
N THR A 26 -14.13 42.59 13.67
CA THR A 26 -14.10 43.53 12.55
C THR A 26 -12.77 43.37 11.85
N GLY A 27 -12.77 43.13 10.55
CA GLY A 27 -11.60 42.88 9.73
C GLY A 27 -11.84 43.11 8.25
N THR A 28 -10.86 42.87 7.42
CA THR A 28 -10.99 42.91 5.96
C THR A 28 -11.27 41.51 5.44
N ALA A 29 -12.42 41.29 4.81
CA ALA A 29 -12.72 40.05 4.15
C ALA A 29 -11.84 39.89 2.90
N LYS A 30 -11.20 38.74 2.75
CA LYS A 30 -10.37 38.39 1.58
C LYS A 30 -10.38 36.88 1.33
N GLU A 31 -10.05 36.51 0.12
CA GLU A 31 -9.74 35.15 -0.24
C GLU A 31 -8.24 34.89 -0.05
N PHE A 32 -7.89 33.83 0.66
CA PHE A 32 -6.53 33.37 0.81
C PHE A 32 -6.42 31.90 0.37
N ASN A 33 -5.88 31.68 -0.82
CA ASN A 33 -5.78 30.35 -1.44
C ASN A 33 -7.13 29.59 -1.50
N GLY A 34 -8.21 30.33 -1.74
CA GLY A 34 -9.57 29.78 -1.83
C GLY A 34 -10.32 29.69 -0.48
N LEU A 35 -9.70 30.10 0.62
CA LEU A 35 -10.36 30.22 1.93
C LEU A 35 -10.85 31.65 2.14
N THR A 36 -12.12 31.83 2.45
CA THR A 36 -12.68 33.13 2.86
C THR A 36 -12.29 33.45 4.30
N GLU A 37 -11.50 34.51 4.51
CA GLU A 37 -11.03 34.88 5.86
C GLU A 37 -11.21 36.38 6.18
N LEU A 38 -11.22 36.69 7.48
CA LEU A 38 -11.05 38.07 7.99
C LEU A 38 -9.56 38.27 8.34
N ASP A 39 -8.88 39.13 7.57
CA ASP A 39 -7.52 39.58 7.80
C ASP A 39 -7.48 40.82 8.70
N LYS A 40 -6.39 40.93 9.49
CA LYS A 40 -6.16 42.05 10.42
C LYS A 40 -7.35 42.33 11.33
N PRO A 41 -7.90 41.33 12.01
CA PRO A 41 -9.12 41.48 12.77
C PRO A 41 -8.89 42.28 14.06
N THR A 42 -9.91 43.04 14.44
CA THR A 42 -10.12 43.53 15.81
C THR A 42 -11.17 42.64 16.47
N ILE A 43 -10.84 41.99 17.57
CA ILE A 43 -11.70 41.09 18.30
C ILE A 43 -12.07 41.71 19.63
N THR A 44 -13.37 41.84 19.92
CA THR A 44 -13.88 42.38 21.18
C THR A 44 -14.88 41.40 21.80
N PRO A 45 -14.79 41.12 23.11
CA PRO A 45 -15.79 40.30 23.80
C PRO A 45 -17.19 40.91 23.69
N LYS A 46 -18.19 40.06 23.56
CA LYS A 46 -19.62 40.41 23.56
C LYS A 46 -20.32 39.63 24.67
N ALA A 47 -21.30 40.26 25.34
CA ALA A 47 -21.90 39.65 26.51
C ALA A 47 -22.80 38.45 26.20
N ASP A 48 -23.54 38.51 25.11
CA ASP A 48 -24.55 37.49 24.75
C ASP A 48 -24.49 37.12 23.26
N CYS A 49 -24.45 35.83 22.99
CA CYS A 49 -24.66 35.18 21.69
C CYS A 49 -25.61 34.00 21.83
N ALA A 50 -26.34 33.69 20.79
CA ALA A 50 -26.93 32.36 20.69
C ALA A 50 -25.84 31.31 20.54
N PRO A 51 -26.00 30.14 21.16
CA PRO A 51 -25.03 29.04 20.94
C PRO A 51 -25.04 28.62 19.47
N VAL A 52 -23.85 28.36 18.93
CA VAL A 52 -23.73 27.76 17.59
C VAL A 52 -24.14 26.30 17.69
N LEU A 53 -25.14 25.92 16.92
CA LEU A 53 -25.56 24.52 16.79
C LEU A 53 -24.99 23.93 15.50
N PRO A 54 -24.52 22.68 15.52
CA PRO A 54 -24.00 22.05 14.32
C PRO A 54 -25.11 21.86 13.27
N THR A 55 -24.81 22.20 12.02
CA THR A 55 -25.73 21.94 10.90
C THR A 55 -25.57 20.48 10.47
N ALA A 56 -26.67 19.72 10.46
CA ALA A 56 -26.65 18.34 9.99
C ALA A 56 -26.29 18.30 8.51
N LEU A 57 -25.21 17.58 8.19
CA LEU A 57 -24.74 17.36 6.82
C LEU A 57 -25.07 15.93 6.41
N THR A 58 -26.26 15.73 5.85
CA THR A 58 -26.79 14.39 5.49
C THR A 58 -26.01 13.74 4.35
N THR A 59 -25.37 14.53 3.52
CA THR A 59 -24.45 14.10 2.46
C THR A 59 -23.36 15.16 2.29
N LEU A 60 -22.16 14.76 1.91
CA LEU A 60 -21.13 15.72 1.49
C LEU A 60 -21.61 16.43 0.21
N PRO A 61 -21.65 17.78 0.17
CA PRO A 61 -21.97 18.50 -1.05
C PRO A 61 -20.98 18.15 -2.17
N VAL A 62 -21.50 17.96 -3.39
CA VAL A 62 -20.70 17.44 -4.50
C VAL A 62 -19.83 18.51 -5.14
N SER A 63 -20.39 19.68 -5.44
CA SER A 63 -19.66 20.77 -6.08
C SER A 63 -19.00 21.69 -5.06
N ASP A 64 -17.90 22.35 -5.46
CA ASP A 64 -17.25 23.35 -4.60
C ASP A 64 -18.22 24.48 -4.25
N ALA A 65 -19.04 24.95 -5.21
CA ALA A 65 -20.04 25.96 -4.97
C ALA A 65 -21.13 25.56 -3.93
N ASP A 66 -21.42 24.27 -3.80
CA ASP A 66 -22.31 23.76 -2.76
C ASP A 66 -21.59 23.65 -1.42
N LYS A 67 -20.30 23.30 -1.40
CA LYS A 67 -19.47 23.27 -0.18
C LYS A 67 -19.23 24.66 0.38
N GLU A 68 -19.03 25.68 -0.48
CA GLU A 68 -18.90 27.10 -0.11
C GLU A 68 -20.03 27.60 0.80
N GLN A 69 -21.25 27.05 0.66
CA GLN A 69 -22.38 27.41 1.51
C GLN A 69 -22.20 26.99 2.98
N TYR A 70 -21.23 26.13 3.25
CA TYR A 70 -20.93 25.61 4.58
C TYR A 70 -19.49 25.95 5.03
N GLU A 71 -18.70 26.65 4.23
CA GLU A 71 -17.33 27.01 4.58
C GLU A 71 -17.28 27.77 5.92
N GLY A 72 -16.41 27.32 6.83
CA GLY A 72 -16.27 27.85 8.19
C GLY A 72 -17.41 27.49 9.15
N MET A 73 -18.43 26.75 8.71
CA MET A 73 -19.56 26.37 9.56
C MET A 73 -19.24 25.10 10.36
N LEU A 74 -19.79 25.06 11.58
CA LEU A 74 -19.85 23.83 12.37
C LEU A 74 -20.89 22.89 11.76
N VAL A 75 -20.45 21.72 11.28
CA VAL A 75 -21.31 20.72 10.64
C VAL A 75 -21.26 19.40 11.39
N ALA A 76 -22.33 18.63 11.34
CA ALA A 76 -22.42 17.27 11.85
C ALA A 76 -22.59 16.31 10.67
N PRO A 77 -21.49 15.74 10.12
CA PRO A 77 -21.57 14.79 9.04
C PRO A 77 -22.35 13.53 9.47
N GLN A 78 -23.25 13.08 8.59
CA GLN A 78 -24.11 11.93 8.84
C GLN A 78 -23.74 10.76 7.93
N GLY A 79 -24.08 9.55 8.37
CA GLY A 79 -23.82 8.33 7.61
C GLY A 79 -22.40 7.80 7.77
N THR A 80 -22.06 6.85 6.93
CA THR A 80 -20.78 6.16 6.95
C THR A 80 -19.81 6.85 6.00
N TYR A 81 -18.56 6.91 6.44
CA TYR A 81 -17.41 7.22 5.60
C TYR A 81 -16.45 6.04 5.64
N THR A 82 -15.60 5.94 4.65
CA THR A 82 -14.53 4.92 4.59
C THR A 82 -13.19 5.60 4.48
N ILE A 83 -12.20 5.16 5.25
CA ILE A 83 -10.83 5.63 5.13
C ILE A 83 -10.31 5.21 3.76
N THR A 84 -9.79 6.16 2.99
CA THR A 84 -9.24 5.89 1.64
C THR A 84 -7.79 6.35 1.51
N ASN A 85 -7.31 7.22 2.42
CA ASN A 85 -5.92 7.69 2.44
C ASN A 85 -5.43 7.88 3.88
N ASN A 86 -4.52 7.05 4.31
CA ASN A 86 -3.85 7.17 5.62
C ASN A 86 -2.36 7.56 5.50
N TYR A 87 -1.84 7.78 4.29
CA TYR A 87 -0.44 8.13 4.07
C TYR A 87 -0.08 9.49 4.69
N ALA A 88 -0.95 10.49 4.49
CA ALA A 88 -0.75 11.83 5.02
C ALA A 88 -0.86 11.91 6.55
N LEU A 89 -1.46 10.92 7.20
CA LEU A 89 -1.53 10.80 8.65
C LEU A 89 -0.12 10.76 9.29
N ASN A 90 0.79 10.02 8.68
CA ASN A 90 2.18 9.89 9.10
C ASN A 90 2.94 11.23 9.18
N GLN A 91 2.63 12.16 8.29
CA GLN A 91 3.36 13.43 8.20
C GLN A 91 2.55 14.64 8.66
N PHE A 92 1.28 14.71 8.33
CA PHE A 92 0.46 15.90 8.51
C PHE A 92 -0.75 15.69 9.43
N GLY A 93 -0.91 14.52 10.02
CA GLY A 93 -2.07 14.22 10.86
C GLY A 93 -3.39 14.11 10.09
N GLN A 94 -3.34 13.96 8.76
CA GLN A 94 -4.51 14.00 7.89
C GLN A 94 -4.96 12.62 7.46
N VAL A 95 -6.27 12.39 7.48
CA VAL A 95 -6.92 11.16 7.02
C VAL A 95 -7.85 11.49 5.85
N GLY A 96 -7.64 10.87 4.70
CA GLY A 96 -8.55 10.98 3.55
C GLY A 96 -9.74 10.04 3.71
N LEU A 97 -10.94 10.57 3.55
CA LEU A 97 -12.22 9.86 3.71
C LEU A 97 -12.99 9.85 2.39
N ALA A 98 -13.65 8.75 2.10
CA ALA A 98 -14.65 8.63 1.04
C ALA A 98 -16.05 8.55 1.66
N VAL A 99 -17.01 9.25 1.10
CA VAL A 99 -18.42 9.10 1.51
C VAL A 99 -18.94 7.72 1.09
N GLY A 100 -19.55 7.02 2.02
CA GLY A 100 -20.13 5.69 1.81
C GLY A 100 -19.31 4.58 2.47
N ASP A 101 -19.58 3.35 2.08
CA ASP A 101 -19.08 2.11 2.67
C ASP A 101 -17.92 1.47 1.87
N GLN A 102 -17.37 2.19 0.89
CA GLN A 102 -16.25 1.73 0.07
C GLN A 102 -15.15 2.78 0.01
N PRO A 103 -13.87 2.36 0.03
CA PRO A 103 -12.76 3.25 -0.27
C PRO A 103 -12.79 3.68 -1.74
N LEU A 104 -11.90 4.57 -2.12
CA LEU A 104 -11.73 4.95 -3.52
C LEU A 104 -10.73 4.02 -4.21
N TYR A 105 -11.04 3.61 -5.42
CA TYR A 105 -10.19 2.72 -6.21
C TYR A 105 -9.48 3.47 -7.33
N GLN A 106 -8.32 2.95 -7.74
CA GLN A 106 -7.63 3.37 -8.95
C GLN A 106 -8.56 3.19 -10.15
N ALA A 107 -8.71 4.25 -10.93
CA ALA A 107 -9.65 4.22 -12.05
C ALA A 107 -9.35 3.07 -13.04
N THR A 108 -8.07 2.84 -13.34
CA THR A 108 -7.65 1.77 -14.26
C THR A 108 -7.62 0.37 -13.63
N ASP A 109 -7.93 0.24 -12.34
CA ASP A 109 -8.24 -1.05 -11.72
C ASP A 109 -9.68 -1.48 -11.98
N VAL A 110 -10.60 -0.52 -12.15
CA VAL A 110 -12.05 -0.75 -12.26
C VAL A 110 -12.56 -0.63 -13.70
N VAL A 111 -12.09 0.39 -14.43
CA VAL A 111 -12.52 0.68 -15.80
C VAL A 111 -11.34 0.79 -16.76
N ALA A 112 -11.60 0.67 -18.06
CA ALA A 112 -10.56 0.79 -19.08
C ALA A 112 -9.88 2.17 -19.05
N PRO A 113 -8.57 2.24 -19.38
CA PRO A 113 -7.83 3.50 -19.51
C PRO A 113 -8.49 4.48 -20.48
N GLY A 114 -8.21 5.78 -20.31
CA GLY A 114 -8.71 6.86 -21.16
C GLY A 114 -9.95 7.55 -20.59
N ALA A 115 -10.96 7.83 -21.41
CA ALA A 115 -12.12 8.64 -21.02
C ALA A 115 -12.92 8.03 -19.85
N ALA A 116 -13.09 6.72 -19.82
CA ALA A 116 -13.79 6.03 -18.72
C ALA A 116 -13.05 6.19 -17.39
N ALA A 117 -11.72 6.07 -17.41
CA ALA A 117 -10.89 6.26 -16.21
C ALA A 117 -10.94 7.72 -15.72
N ALA A 118 -10.93 8.69 -16.64
CA ALA A 118 -11.05 10.10 -16.28
C ALA A 118 -12.42 10.42 -15.65
N GLU A 119 -13.51 9.84 -16.17
CA GLU A 119 -14.85 9.99 -15.60
C GLU A 119 -14.94 9.33 -14.22
N TYR A 120 -14.39 8.12 -14.07
CA TYR A 120 -14.37 7.42 -12.78
C TYR A 120 -13.61 8.22 -11.71
N GLU A 121 -12.44 8.78 -12.06
CA GLU A 121 -11.68 9.62 -11.11
C GLU A 121 -12.42 10.92 -10.78
N ALA A 122 -13.13 11.52 -11.72
CA ALA A 122 -13.99 12.68 -11.44
C ALA A 122 -15.10 12.34 -10.44
N GLU A 123 -15.67 11.11 -10.49
CA GLU A 123 -16.63 10.63 -9.48
C GLU A 123 -15.96 10.34 -8.12
N ASN A 124 -14.72 9.81 -8.11
CA ASN A 124 -13.95 9.67 -6.88
C ASN A 124 -13.78 11.00 -6.15
N LEU A 125 -13.38 12.05 -6.87
CA LEU A 125 -13.17 13.38 -6.30
C LEU A 125 -14.43 13.98 -5.65
N LYS A 126 -15.62 13.65 -6.15
CA LYS A 126 -16.89 14.08 -5.56
C LYS A 126 -17.18 13.46 -4.19
N LYS A 127 -16.60 12.31 -3.92
CA LYS A 127 -16.79 11.56 -2.67
C LYS A 127 -15.69 11.83 -1.64
N TYR A 128 -14.58 12.43 -2.06
CA TYR A 128 -13.39 12.60 -1.22
C TYR A 128 -13.47 13.85 -0.36
N ILE A 129 -13.06 13.70 0.90
CA ILE A 129 -12.76 14.80 1.83
C ILE A 129 -11.67 14.39 2.78
N THR A 130 -10.84 15.34 3.24
CA THR A 130 -9.81 15.08 4.25
C THR A 130 -10.34 15.46 5.63
N LEU A 131 -10.06 14.64 6.65
CA LEU A 131 -10.10 15.04 8.05
C LEU A 131 -8.71 15.45 8.47
N ASP A 132 -8.55 16.65 8.99
CA ASP A 132 -7.31 17.21 9.54
C ASP A 132 -7.24 16.97 11.06
N ASP A 133 -6.07 17.19 11.68
CA ASP A 133 -5.88 17.13 13.13
C ASP A 133 -6.07 18.47 13.85
N GLY A 134 -6.45 19.53 13.13
CA GLY A 134 -6.60 20.90 13.66
C GLY A 134 -5.28 21.60 13.91
N SER A 135 -4.17 21.12 13.36
CA SER A 135 -2.84 21.73 13.49
C SER A 135 -2.20 22.02 12.13
N SER A 136 -1.03 22.67 12.15
CA SER A 136 -0.16 22.85 10.97
C SER A 136 1.16 22.11 11.13
N TRP A 137 1.16 21.05 11.90
CA TRP A 137 2.38 20.32 12.22
C TRP A 137 2.83 19.40 11.09
N ASP A 138 4.14 19.31 10.93
CA ASP A 138 4.82 18.28 10.14
C ASP A 138 5.52 17.34 11.12
N TYR A 139 4.91 16.19 11.37
CA TYR A 139 5.38 15.19 12.34
C TYR A 139 6.71 14.53 11.95
N MET A 140 7.15 14.71 10.69
CA MET A 140 8.45 14.19 10.25
C MET A 140 9.59 15.20 10.37
N ARG A 141 9.27 16.51 10.49
CA ARG A 141 10.28 17.59 10.44
C ARG A 141 10.24 18.55 11.62
N ASN A 142 9.12 18.65 12.32
CA ASN A 142 8.96 19.53 13.45
C ASN A 142 9.23 18.77 14.76
N THR A 143 10.25 19.17 15.50
CA THR A 143 10.67 18.49 16.74
C THR A 143 9.60 18.48 17.84
N THR A 144 8.75 19.52 17.91
CA THR A 144 7.61 19.54 18.84
C THR A 144 6.56 18.51 18.43
N ALA A 145 6.24 18.42 17.13
CA ALA A 145 5.31 17.45 16.59
C ALA A 145 5.84 16.01 16.74
N GLN A 146 7.13 15.78 16.48
CA GLN A 146 7.78 14.47 16.69
C GLN A 146 7.73 14.02 18.17
N GLY A 147 7.73 14.98 19.10
CA GLY A 147 7.56 14.76 20.53
C GLY A 147 6.12 14.64 21.00
N SER A 148 5.15 14.69 20.08
CA SER A 148 3.72 14.55 20.37
C SER A 148 3.16 13.29 19.67
N PRO A 149 2.24 12.53 20.30
CA PRO A 149 1.61 11.38 19.64
C PRO A 149 0.90 11.78 18.35
N LEU A 150 0.99 10.94 17.31
CA LEU A 150 0.19 11.09 16.10
C LEU A 150 -1.31 11.09 16.45
N PRO A 151 -2.12 11.96 15.81
CA PRO A 151 -3.55 11.95 15.98
C PRO A 151 -4.17 10.65 15.45
N TYR A 152 -5.29 10.23 16.01
CA TYR A 152 -6.14 9.12 15.55
C TYR A 152 -5.53 7.73 15.62
N LEU A 153 -4.21 7.57 15.47
CA LEU A 153 -3.53 6.30 15.22
C LEU A 153 -3.09 5.58 16.50
N SER A 154 -3.50 4.32 16.65
CA SER A 154 -2.98 3.38 17.65
C SER A 154 -2.89 1.96 17.08
N GLN A 155 -2.42 0.99 17.88
CA GLN A 155 -2.47 -0.43 17.50
C GLN A 155 -3.89 -1.00 17.54
N GLU A 156 -4.74 -0.44 18.40
CA GLU A 156 -6.15 -0.79 18.54
C GLU A 156 -7.01 -0.13 17.46
N GLU A 157 -6.62 1.06 17.02
CA GLU A 157 -7.27 1.83 15.96
C GLU A 157 -6.25 2.16 14.87
N PRO A 158 -5.95 1.21 13.99
CA PRO A 158 -4.84 1.31 13.03
C PRO A 158 -5.11 2.24 11.85
N MET A 159 -6.29 2.85 11.76
CA MET A 159 -6.68 3.80 10.72
C MET A 159 -6.40 3.27 9.29
N ARG A 160 -6.82 2.03 9.06
CA ARG A 160 -6.58 1.32 7.79
C ARG A 160 -7.45 1.87 6.66
N THR A 161 -6.92 1.89 5.45
CA THR A 161 -7.75 2.11 4.26
C THR A 161 -8.76 0.97 4.12
N GLY A 162 -9.98 1.28 3.71
CA GLY A 162 -11.09 0.33 3.69
C GLY A 162 -11.93 0.30 4.98
N SER A 163 -11.35 0.66 6.13
CA SER A 163 -12.10 0.69 7.40
C SER A 163 -13.17 1.78 7.41
N GLN A 164 -14.34 1.43 7.93
CA GLN A 164 -15.47 2.34 8.05
C GLN A 164 -15.35 3.23 9.28
N VAL A 165 -15.76 4.49 9.14
CA VAL A 165 -15.80 5.47 10.22
C VAL A 165 -17.14 6.21 10.25
N THR A 166 -17.51 6.67 11.44
CA THR A 166 -18.63 7.58 11.65
C THR A 166 -18.18 8.78 12.48
N PHE A 167 -18.85 9.92 12.30
CA PHE A 167 -18.58 11.11 13.09
C PHE A 167 -19.43 11.11 14.36
N ALA A 168 -18.76 11.00 15.50
CA ALA A 168 -19.37 11.10 16.83
C ALA A 168 -19.50 12.55 17.32
N LYS A 169 -18.70 13.48 16.73
CA LYS A 169 -18.69 14.90 17.05
C LYS A 169 -18.78 15.76 15.81
N PRO A 170 -19.28 17.00 15.96
CA PRO A 170 -19.29 17.96 14.86
C PRO A 170 -17.86 18.43 14.54
N VAL A 171 -17.68 18.81 13.29
CA VAL A 171 -16.43 19.33 12.71
C VAL A 171 -16.71 20.62 11.95
N ILE A 172 -15.68 21.36 11.56
CA ILE A 172 -15.80 22.56 10.74
C ILE A 172 -15.47 22.17 9.30
N LEU A 173 -16.35 22.48 8.35
CA LEU A 173 -16.02 22.37 6.93
C LEU A 173 -15.17 23.57 6.53
N ASP A 174 -13.97 23.32 6.02
CA ASP A 174 -12.97 24.35 5.76
C ASP A 174 -12.25 24.07 4.43
N TYR A 175 -11.71 25.09 3.79
CA TYR A 175 -10.91 24.96 2.57
C TYR A 175 -9.46 25.35 2.84
N ARG A 176 -8.53 24.39 2.65
CA ARG A 176 -7.08 24.63 2.74
C ARG A 176 -6.37 23.89 1.62
N PHE A 177 -6.32 24.52 0.45
CA PHE A 177 -5.89 23.92 -0.81
C PHE A 177 -6.74 22.73 -1.28
N GLN A 178 -7.58 22.19 -0.40
CA GLN A 178 -8.60 21.15 -0.61
C GLN A 178 -9.68 21.31 0.47
N TRP A 179 -10.84 20.68 0.28
CA TRP A 179 -11.88 20.63 1.29
C TRP A 179 -11.49 19.69 2.43
N ASN A 180 -11.63 20.17 3.66
CA ASN A 180 -11.29 19.46 4.87
C ASN A 180 -12.42 19.55 5.90
N TYR A 181 -12.53 18.50 6.70
CA TYR A 181 -13.15 18.58 8.01
C TYR A 181 -12.06 18.91 9.03
N GLN A 182 -12.26 19.98 9.80
CA GLN A 182 -11.39 20.40 10.90
C GLN A 182 -12.05 20.03 12.22
N PRO A 183 -11.37 19.37 13.17
CA PRO A 183 -11.90 19.22 14.51
C PRO A 183 -12.00 20.57 15.20
N THR A 184 -12.78 20.66 16.28
CA THR A 184 -12.94 21.91 17.04
C THR A 184 -11.78 22.26 17.96
N GLY A 185 -10.79 21.38 18.06
CA GLY A 185 -9.52 21.55 18.76
C GLY A 185 -8.44 20.71 18.10
N GLN A 186 -7.17 20.93 18.43
CA GLN A 186 -6.09 20.09 17.95
C GLN A 186 -6.21 18.69 18.56
N ILE A 187 -6.13 17.65 17.74
CA ILE A 187 -6.14 16.25 18.16
C ILE A 187 -4.71 15.80 18.45
N VAL A 188 -4.49 15.21 19.62
CA VAL A 188 -3.19 14.70 20.06
C VAL A 188 -3.31 13.25 20.53
N GLY A 189 -2.81 12.33 19.70
CA GLY A 189 -2.94 10.88 19.96
C GLY A 189 -4.32 10.32 19.62
N ALA A 190 -4.44 9.01 19.69
CA ALA A 190 -5.65 8.26 19.36
C ALA A 190 -6.75 8.33 20.44
N THR A 191 -6.39 8.74 21.65
CA THR A 191 -7.34 8.79 22.78
C THR A 191 -7.76 10.20 23.16
N ASP A 192 -7.56 11.15 22.24
CA ASP A 192 -7.93 12.54 22.47
C ASP A 192 -9.46 12.67 22.67
N ALA A 193 -9.85 13.37 23.75
CA ALA A 193 -11.25 13.54 24.07
C ALA A 193 -12.02 14.32 22.99
N ASP A 194 -11.33 15.05 22.10
CA ASP A 194 -11.93 15.82 21.00
C ASP A 194 -11.91 15.10 19.66
N ASP A 195 -11.39 13.87 19.59
CA ASP A 195 -11.45 13.04 18.38
C ASP A 195 -12.92 12.95 17.89
N PRO A 196 -13.17 13.36 16.63
CA PRO A 196 -14.51 13.32 16.08
C PRO A 196 -14.92 11.96 15.52
N LEU A 197 -13.99 11.04 15.31
CA LEU A 197 -14.23 9.75 14.66
C LEU A 197 -14.59 8.64 15.64
N THR A 198 -15.26 7.63 15.12
CA THR A 198 -15.34 6.29 15.68
C THR A 198 -15.00 5.32 14.57
N THR A 199 -14.04 4.44 14.83
CA THR A 199 -13.58 3.40 13.90
C THR A 199 -13.47 2.06 14.62
N GLU A 200 -13.25 0.99 13.85
CA GLU A 200 -13.03 -0.36 14.36
C GLU A 200 -11.73 -0.93 13.77
N ASN A 201 -11.12 -1.87 14.49
CA ASN A 201 -9.98 -2.62 14.00
C ASN A 201 -10.48 -3.83 13.21
N ASP A 202 -10.31 -3.81 11.91
CA ASP A 202 -10.75 -4.83 10.95
C ASP A 202 -9.62 -5.75 10.46
N ARG A 203 -8.48 -5.76 11.13
CA ARG A 203 -7.33 -6.61 10.79
C ARG A 203 -7.70 -8.09 10.83
N GLU A 204 -7.39 -8.79 9.74
CA GLU A 204 -7.52 -10.25 9.63
C GLU A 204 -6.20 -10.94 10.00
N ALA A 205 -6.19 -11.68 11.12
CA ALA A 205 -4.98 -12.31 11.65
C ALA A 205 -4.45 -13.48 10.79
N THR A 206 -5.30 -14.01 9.89
CA THR A 206 -4.98 -15.17 9.06
C THR A 206 -5.36 -14.90 7.60
N PRO A 207 -4.61 -15.46 6.64
CA PRO A 207 -4.94 -15.30 5.24
C PRO A 207 -6.31 -15.90 4.88
N PRO A 208 -6.95 -15.40 3.80
CA PRO A 208 -8.27 -15.88 3.39
C PRO A 208 -8.29 -17.38 3.11
N ALA A 209 -9.44 -18.00 3.38
CA ALA A 209 -9.66 -19.44 3.20
C ALA A 209 -9.90 -19.76 1.73
N VAL A 210 -8.85 -20.12 0.99
CA VAL A 210 -8.89 -20.41 -0.44
C VAL A 210 -9.13 -21.89 -0.79
N GLY A 211 -9.18 -22.77 0.21
CA GLY A 211 -9.42 -24.21 0.03
C GLY A 211 -8.25 -24.96 -0.59
N GLY A 212 -8.55 -26.20 -1.06
CA GLY A 212 -7.55 -27.06 -1.71
C GLY A 212 -6.61 -27.81 -0.76
N ASN A 213 -5.64 -28.53 -1.32
CA ASN A 213 -4.60 -29.25 -0.59
C ASN A 213 -3.19 -28.69 -0.83
N LEU A 214 -3.04 -27.72 -1.71
CA LEU A 214 -1.86 -26.87 -1.88
C LEU A 214 -2.30 -25.40 -1.90
N LYS A 215 -1.39 -24.52 -1.55
CA LYS A 215 -1.58 -23.06 -1.59
C LYS A 215 -0.39 -22.41 -2.27
N LEU A 216 -0.64 -21.52 -3.23
CA LEU A 216 0.35 -20.62 -3.81
C LEU A 216 0.21 -19.24 -3.18
N ALA A 217 1.31 -18.49 -3.09
CA ALA A 217 1.26 -17.07 -2.78
C ALA A 217 2.24 -16.28 -3.65
N ALA A 218 1.89 -15.04 -3.95
CA ALA A 218 2.77 -14.02 -4.50
C ALA A 218 2.95 -12.92 -3.45
N PHE A 219 4.18 -12.52 -3.14
CA PHE A 219 4.45 -11.52 -2.13
C PHE A 219 5.66 -10.65 -2.49
N ASN A 220 5.43 -9.36 -2.69
CA ASN A 220 6.48 -8.34 -2.76
C ASN A 220 6.93 -8.02 -1.31
N VAL A 221 8.22 -8.22 -1.00
CA VAL A 221 8.78 -8.13 0.36
C VAL A 221 9.44 -6.77 0.68
N LEU A 222 9.14 -5.74 -0.12
CA LEU A 222 9.61 -4.36 0.10
C LEU A 222 11.13 -4.30 0.28
N ASN A 223 11.87 -4.61 -0.78
CA ASN A 223 13.34 -4.47 -0.81
C ASN A 223 14.03 -5.13 0.38
N TYR A 224 13.90 -6.46 0.49
CA TYR A 224 14.61 -7.22 1.53
C TYR A 224 16.08 -7.43 1.14
N PHE A 225 16.98 -6.77 1.84
CA PHE A 225 18.42 -6.77 1.62
C PHE A 225 19.15 -7.24 2.89
N THR A 226 20.18 -8.05 2.73
CA THR A 226 21.13 -8.39 3.79
C THR A 226 22.35 -7.48 3.79
N GLU A 227 22.63 -6.83 2.67
CA GLU A 227 23.62 -5.75 2.61
C GLU A 227 22.96 -4.43 3.04
N LEU A 228 23.64 -3.64 3.88
CA LEU A 228 23.07 -2.49 4.57
C LEU A 228 23.52 -1.16 3.98
N GLY A 229 22.72 -0.11 4.22
CA GLY A 229 23.07 1.25 3.80
C GLY A 229 24.34 1.77 4.47
N GLU A 230 24.59 1.45 5.74
CA GLU A 230 25.78 1.85 6.47
C GLU A 230 27.06 1.23 5.87
N ASP A 231 26.99 0.01 5.38
CA ASP A 231 28.12 -0.63 4.70
C ASP A 231 28.39 0.02 3.34
N GLU A 232 27.33 0.35 2.57
CA GLU A 232 27.49 1.08 1.32
C GLU A 232 28.07 2.48 1.51
N ASP A 233 27.71 3.17 2.60
CA ASP A 233 28.18 4.52 2.90
C ASP A 233 29.70 4.59 3.13
N GLU A 234 30.35 3.48 3.52
CA GLU A 234 31.81 3.38 3.61
C GLU A 234 32.52 3.57 2.26
N PHE A 235 31.85 3.25 1.14
CA PHE A 235 32.42 3.28 -0.22
C PHE A 235 31.89 4.42 -1.08
N LYS A 236 30.62 4.76 -0.90
CA LYS A 236 29.94 5.84 -1.61
C LYS A 236 28.80 6.38 -0.76
N ASN A 237 28.53 7.66 -0.87
CA ASN A 237 27.47 8.30 -0.11
C ASN A 237 26.13 7.58 -0.29
N CYS A 238 25.56 7.09 0.82
CA CYS A 238 24.25 6.50 0.89
C CYS A 238 23.32 7.36 1.77
N PRO A 239 22.44 8.19 1.20
CA PRO A 239 21.45 8.92 1.98
C PRO A 239 20.46 8.00 2.69
N TYR A 240 19.84 8.49 3.78
CA TYR A 240 18.91 7.71 4.58
C TYR A 240 17.70 8.53 5.02
N TYR A 241 16.65 7.81 5.41
CA TYR A 241 15.57 8.35 6.22
C TYR A 241 15.93 8.17 7.70
N ALA A 242 15.82 9.25 8.46
CA ALA A 242 16.15 9.27 9.87
C ALA A 242 14.91 9.13 10.75
N ASP A 243 15.11 8.62 11.97
CA ASP A 243 14.14 8.71 13.04
C ASP A 243 14.10 10.14 13.66
N ARG A 244 13.34 10.35 14.74
CA ARG A 244 13.21 11.67 15.39
C ARG A 244 14.49 12.14 16.11
N GLU A 245 15.42 11.23 16.40
CA GLU A 245 16.70 11.52 17.06
C GLU A 245 17.80 11.80 16.04
N GLY A 246 17.52 11.56 14.76
CA GLY A 246 18.42 11.75 13.63
C GLY A 246 19.19 10.49 13.24
N ASP A 247 18.89 9.37 13.86
CA ASP A 247 19.54 8.10 13.57
C ASP A 247 18.97 7.49 12.28
N PRO A 248 19.84 6.89 11.43
CA PRO A 248 19.41 6.33 10.15
C PRO A 248 18.60 5.04 10.32
N VAL A 249 17.53 4.88 9.53
CA VAL A 249 16.63 3.72 9.56
C VAL A 249 16.62 2.96 8.25
N THR A 250 16.37 3.65 7.13
CA THR A 250 16.27 3.01 5.82
C THR A 250 16.98 3.83 4.74
N THR A 251 17.49 3.18 3.71
CA THR A 251 18.20 3.81 2.60
C THR A 251 17.29 4.72 1.77
N ASN A 252 17.90 5.72 1.13
CA ASN A 252 17.21 6.66 0.26
C ASN A 252 18.07 6.93 -1.00
N PHE A 253 17.73 6.29 -2.13
CA PHE A 253 18.47 6.36 -3.40
C PHE A 253 19.91 5.80 -3.34
N CYS A 254 20.13 4.75 -2.57
CA CYS A 254 21.36 3.96 -2.58
C CYS A 254 21.31 2.83 -3.63
N GLU A 255 22.40 2.10 -3.80
CA GLU A 255 22.40 0.82 -4.54
C GLU A 255 21.61 -0.23 -3.78
N VAL A 256 21.90 -0.42 -2.49
CA VAL A 256 21.03 -1.19 -1.58
C VAL A 256 19.77 -0.37 -1.26
N ARG A 257 18.63 -1.05 -1.12
CA ARG A 257 17.32 -0.38 -1.04
C ARG A 257 16.55 -0.67 0.24
N GLY A 258 17.14 -1.47 1.12
CA GLY A 258 16.51 -1.94 2.36
C GLY A 258 16.86 -1.11 3.59
N ALA A 259 17.09 -1.79 4.69
CA ALA A 259 17.50 -1.20 5.96
C ALA A 259 18.86 -0.49 5.86
N TRP A 260 19.03 0.59 6.63
CA TRP A 260 20.30 1.31 6.69
C TRP A 260 21.21 0.74 7.77
N THR A 261 20.65 0.26 8.89
CA THR A 261 21.38 -0.36 10.01
C THR A 261 20.97 -1.81 10.20
N ASP A 262 21.83 -2.58 10.90
CA ASP A 262 21.55 -3.95 11.34
C ASP A 262 20.26 -4.01 12.20
N ALA A 263 20.05 -3.05 13.10
CA ALA A 263 18.85 -2.98 13.93
C ALA A 263 17.57 -2.80 13.10
N ALA A 264 17.59 -1.94 12.09
CA ALA A 264 16.45 -1.73 11.19
C ALA A 264 16.21 -2.96 10.29
N PHE A 265 17.27 -3.68 9.90
CA PHE A 265 17.16 -4.95 9.19
C PHE A 265 16.47 -6.02 10.03
N GLU A 266 16.85 -6.17 11.31
CA GLU A 266 16.19 -7.12 12.21
C GLU A 266 14.71 -6.77 12.42
N ASP A 267 14.35 -5.49 12.45
CA ASP A 267 12.96 -5.03 12.52
C ASP A 267 12.17 -5.41 11.25
N GLN A 268 12.72 -5.19 10.05
CA GLN A 268 12.09 -5.63 8.79
C GLN A 268 11.93 -7.15 8.75
N LYS A 269 13.00 -7.86 9.07
CA LYS A 269 13.07 -9.32 9.07
C LYS A 269 12.00 -9.92 9.98
N ALA A 270 11.85 -9.44 11.21
CA ALA A 270 10.88 -9.98 12.15
C ALA A 270 9.43 -9.91 11.63
N LYS A 271 9.04 -8.82 11.01
CA LYS A 271 7.70 -8.67 10.39
C LYS A 271 7.52 -9.63 9.21
N LEU A 272 8.52 -9.73 8.32
CA LEU A 272 8.46 -10.63 7.17
C LEU A 272 8.43 -12.11 7.58
N MET A 273 9.17 -12.50 8.63
CA MET A 273 9.10 -13.86 9.17
C MET A 273 7.69 -14.20 9.64
N SER A 274 7.01 -13.26 10.32
CA SER A 274 5.62 -13.40 10.75
C SER A 274 4.66 -13.51 9.57
N ALA A 275 4.79 -12.65 8.57
CA ALA A 275 3.93 -12.63 7.38
C ALA A 275 4.10 -13.89 6.54
N VAL A 276 5.32 -14.25 6.14
CA VAL A 276 5.59 -15.39 5.23
C VAL A 276 5.24 -16.72 5.90
N ASN A 277 5.59 -16.91 7.17
CA ASN A 277 5.20 -18.12 7.91
C ASN A 277 3.67 -18.18 8.11
N GLY A 278 3.03 -17.02 8.33
CA GLY A 278 1.57 -16.89 8.45
C GLY A 278 0.80 -17.27 7.21
N LEU A 279 1.36 -17.08 6.00
CA LEU A 279 0.72 -17.49 4.74
C LEU A 279 0.35 -18.98 4.70
N GLY A 280 1.13 -19.86 5.34
CA GLY A 280 0.91 -21.31 5.31
C GLY A 280 0.87 -21.86 3.88
N SER A 281 1.66 -21.30 2.97
CA SER A 281 1.65 -21.63 1.55
C SER A 281 2.59 -22.77 1.22
N SER A 282 2.31 -23.48 0.12
CA SER A 282 3.18 -24.55 -0.40
C SER A 282 4.30 -23.99 -1.28
N VAL A 283 4.04 -22.89 -1.98
CA VAL A 283 4.98 -22.14 -2.82
C VAL A 283 4.70 -20.66 -2.64
N VAL A 284 5.75 -19.86 -2.45
CA VAL A 284 5.68 -18.40 -2.45
C VAL A 284 6.61 -17.86 -3.53
N ALA A 285 6.06 -17.06 -4.44
CA ALA A 285 6.83 -16.21 -5.32
C ALA A 285 7.16 -14.92 -4.57
N LEU A 286 8.42 -14.57 -4.49
CA LEU A 286 8.94 -13.37 -3.83
C LEU A 286 9.36 -12.36 -4.89
N MET A 287 9.01 -11.10 -4.71
CA MET A 287 9.51 -9.95 -5.44
C MET A 287 10.29 -9.04 -4.48
N GLU A 288 11.23 -8.29 -5.02
CA GLU A 288 12.09 -7.37 -4.27
C GLU A 288 13.02 -8.05 -3.24
N ILE A 289 13.37 -9.31 -3.46
CA ILE A 289 14.49 -9.93 -2.75
C ILE A 289 15.81 -9.47 -3.38
N GLU A 290 16.81 -9.18 -2.56
CA GLU A 290 18.14 -8.78 -3.02
C GLU A 290 18.73 -9.80 -4.01
N ASN A 291 19.27 -9.30 -5.11
CA ASN A 291 20.20 -9.99 -5.97
C ASN A 291 21.63 -9.69 -5.50
N SER A 292 22.16 -10.48 -4.57
CA SER A 292 23.43 -10.17 -3.91
C SER A 292 24.62 -10.13 -4.88
N ALA A 293 24.55 -10.83 -6.02
CA ALA A 293 25.52 -10.70 -7.09
C ALA A 293 25.42 -9.38 -7.88
N GLY A 294 24.32 -8.65 -7.73
CA GLY A 294 24.10 -7.34 -8.36
C GLY A 294 24.66 -6.17 -7.54
N VAL A 295 24.95 -6.37 -6.26
CA VAL A 295 25.55 -5.37 -5.36
C VAL A 295 27.04 -5.25 -5.68
N THR A 296 27.49 -4.08 -6.15
CA THR A 296 28.78 -3.95 -6.84
C THR A 296 30.01 -3.94 -5.93
N TRP A 297 29.83 -3.76 -4.64
CA TRP A 297 30.92 -3.62 -3.66
C TRP A 297 31.11 -4.85 -2.76
N VAL A 298 30.29 -5.92 -2.93
CA VAL A 298 30.45 -7.21 -2.25
C VAL A 298 30.70 -8.34 -3.24
N ASP A 299 31.33 -9.41 -2.78
CA ASP A 299 31.52 -10.65 -3.55
C ASP A 299 30.59 -11.74 -2.99
N ARG A 300 29.35 -11.73 -3.41
CA ARG A 300 28.30 -12.68 -3.02
C ARG A 300 27.75 -13.41 -4.25
N ASP A 301 27.33 -14.65 -4.06
CA ASP A 301 26.54 -15.33 -5.10
C ASP A 301 25.08 -14.80 -5.11
N ARG A 302 24.40 -15.00 -6.23
CA ARG A 302 23.06 -14.50 -6.50
C ARG A 302 22.00 -14.93 -5.48
N ASP A 303 22.18 -16.07 -4.83
CA ASP A 303 21.23 -16.68 -3.89
C ASP A 303 21.58 -16.41 -2.42
N TYR A 304 22.59 -15.60 -2.13
CA TYR A 304 23.08 -15.39 -0.76
C TYR A 304 21.94 -14.91 0.16
N THR A 305 21.33 -13.79 -0.14
CA THR A 305 20.21 -13.22 0.65
C THR A 305 18.99 -14.14 0.71
N LEU A 306 18.70 -14.87 -0.37
CA LEU A 306 17.60 -15.84 -0.37
C LEU A 306 17.85 -17.02 0.60
N ARG A 307 19.10 -17.48 0.74
CA ARG A 307 19.47 -18.49 1.76
C ARG A 307 19.26 -17.95 3.16
N GLU A 308 19.81 -16.78 3.45
CA GLU A 308 19.67 -16.13 4.77
C GLU A 308 18.19 -15.90 5.13
N PHE A 309 17.37 -15.53 4.14
CA PHE A 309 15.93 -15.38 4.31
C PHE A 309 15.24 -16.69 4.70
N VAL A 310 15.56 -17.79 3.99
CA VAL A 310 15.00 -19.13 4.27
C VAL A 310 15.51 -19.66 5.62
N ASP A 311 16.78 -19.47 5.96
CA ASP A 311 17.32 -19.87 7.26
C ASP A 311 16.63 -19.11 8.40
N SER A 312 16.36 -17.81 8.23
CA SER A 312 15.62 -16.98 9.19
C SER A 312 14.16 -17.43 9.34
N LEU A 313 13.47 -17.74 8.23
CA LEU A 313 12.12 -18.30 8.26
C LEU A 313 12.05 -19.62 9.02
N ASN A 314 13.02 -20.51 8.81
CA ASN A 314 13.09 -21.81 9.48
C ASN A 314 13.46 -21.65 10.96
N ALA A 315 14.34 -20.73 11.31
CA ALA A 315 14.62 -20.38 12.70
C ALA A 315 13.39 -19.83 13.44
N ALA A 316 12.51 -19.14 12.73
CA ALA A 316 11.23 -18.65 13.23
C ALA A 316 10.09 -19.69 13.21
N GLY A 317 10.42 -20.97 12.98
CA GLY A 317 9.46 -22.09 13.04
C GLY A 317 8.84 -22.48 11.70
N GLY A 318 9.25 -21.90 10.59
CA GLY A 318 8.87 -22.31 9.25
C GLY A 318 9.49 -23.64 8.82
N HIS A 319 9.06 -24.14 7.66
CA HIS A 319 9.65 -25.32 7.01
C HIS A 319 9.78 -25.05 5.51
N TRP A 320 10.85 -24.33 5.15
CA TRP A 320 11.05 -23.78 3.83
C TRP A 320 12.35 -24.27 3.20
N ALA A 321 12.33 -24.39 1.87
CA ALA A 321 13.48 -24.47 1.00
C ALA A 321 13.34 -23.41 -0.09
N TYR A 322 14.45 -23.00 -0.69
CA TYR A 322 14.44 -22.09 -1.83
C TYR A 322 14.71 -22.82 -3.15
N VAL A 323 14.33 -22.18 -4.26
CA VAL A 323 14.70 -22.64 -5.61
C VAL A 323 16.04 -22.01 -5.98
N PRO A 324 17.10 -22.80 -6.18
CA PRO A 324 18.38 -22.24 -6.60
C PRO A 324 18.31 -21.55 -7.95
N SER A 325 19.11 -20.51 -8.12
CA SER A 325 19.31 -19.87 -9.42
C SER A 325 19.79 -20.89 -10.48
N PRO A 326 19.32 -20.79 -11.73
CA PRO A 326 19.83 -21.65 -12.81
C PRO A 326 21.30 -21.31 -13.10
N VAL A 327 22.00 -22.24 -13.73
CA VAL A 327 23.43 -22.09 -14.09
C VAL A 327 23.67 -20.91 -15.04
N VAL A 328 22.68 -20.60 -15.89
CA VAL A 328 22.75 -19.49 -16.83
C VAL A 328 21.80 -18.38 -16.34
N THR A 329 22.38 -17.25 -16.02
CA THR A 329 21.68 -16.02 -15.60
C THR A 329 21.94 -14.89 -16.59
N PRO A 330 21.11 -13.84 -16.60
CA PRO A 330 21.36 -12.65 -17.42
C PRO A 330 22.73 -12.02 -17.10
N ALA A 331 23.37 -11.43 -18.10
CA ALA A 331 24.68 -10.80 -17.91
C ALA A 331 24.62 -9.51 -17.05
N THR A 332 23.47 -8.87 -17.02
CA THR A 332 23.17 -7.70 -16.19
C THR A 332 21.79 -7.85 -15.59
N GLU A 333 21.67 -7.59 -14.31
CA GLU A 333 20.40 -7.63 -13.57
C GLU A 333 20.29 -6.41 -12.64
N ASP A 334 19.08 -6.11 -12.17
CA ASP A 334 18.86 -5.18 -11.07
C ASP A 334 19.42 -5.77 -9.77
N VAL A 335 19.63 -4.93 -8.76
CA VAL A 335 20.00 -5.35 -7.39
C VAL A 335 18.86 -6.05 -6.65
N ILE A 336 17.65 -6.06 -7.22
CA ILE A 336 16.52 -6.87 -6.75
C ILE A 336 16.09 -7.86 -7.83
N ARG A 337 15.52 -8.97 -7.41
CA ARG A 337 15.07 -10.03 -8.31
C ARG A 337 13.80 -10.73 -7.83
N THR A 338 13.25 -11.59 -8.67
CA THR A 338 12.24 -12.58 -8.31
C THR A 338 12.87 -13.85 -7.77
N ALA A 339 12.18 -14.53 -6.84
CA ALA A 339 12.62 -15.79 -6.27
C ALA A 339 11.43 -16.69 -5.92
N PHE A 340 11.71 -17.97 -5.61
CA PHE A 340 10.74 -18.90 -5.04
C PHE A 340 11.27 -19.53 -3.77
N ILE A 341 10.40 -19.59 -2.75
CA ILE A 341 10.53 -20.49 -1.61
C ILE A 341 9.35 -21.47 -1.61
N TYR A 342 9.56 -22.63 -1.01
CA TYR A 342 8.54 -23.69 -0.99
C TYR A 342 8.66 -24.57 0.24
N ASN A 343 7.53 -25.19 0.63
CA ASN A 343 7.52 -26.22 1.66
C ASN A 343 7.84 -27.59 1.03
N PRO A 344 8.99 -28.22 1.38
CA PRO A 344 9.45 -29.46 0.74
C PRO A 344 8.59 -30.69 1.07
N ASP A 345 7.77 -30.65 2.12
CA ASP A 345 6.82 -31.70 2.42
C ASP A 345 5.57 -31.67 1.51
N LEU A 346 5.26 -30.50 0.96
CA LEU A 346 4.02 -30.27 0.17
C LEU A 346 4.28 -30.28 -1.33
N VAL A 347 5.45 -29.81 -1.78
CA VAL A 347 5.83 -29.79 -3.18
C VAL A 347 7.33 -30.03 -3.35
N ARG A 348 7.72 -30.44 -4.54
CA ARG A 348 9.12 -30.51 -4.95
C ARG A 348 9.31 -29.85 -6.31
N PRO A 349 10.43 -29.17 -6.55
CA PRO A 349 10.80 -28.73 -7.88
C PRO A 349 11.02 -29.96 -8.80
N VAL A 350 10.62 -29.80 -10.05
CA VAL A 350 10.86 -30.75 -11.13
C VAL A 350 11.80 -30.04 -12.11
N ASP A 351 12.99 -30.52 -12.29
CA ASP A 351 14.04 -29.87 -13.06
C ASP A 351 14.61 -28.61 -12.36
N THR A 352 15.57 -27.96 -13.04
CA THR A 352 16.10 -26.64 -12.66
C THR A 352 15.10 -25.54 -13.02
N SER A 353 15.21 -24.41 -12.32
CA SER A 353 14.47 -23.20 -12.66
C SER A 353 14.88 -22.62 -14.02
N TYR A 354 14.05 -21.75 -14.59
CA TYR A 354 14.26 -21.09 -15.89
C TYR A 354 14.07 -19.59 -15.73
N ILE A 355 15.00 -18.79 -16.27
CA ILE A 355 14.88 -17.33 -16.36
C ILE A 355 14.52 -16.95 -17.78
N GLN A 356 13.49 -16.10 -17.95
CA GLN A 356 13.14 -15.49 -19.23
C GLN A 356 14.11 -14.32 -19.51
N MET A 357 15.03 -14.51 -20.44
CA MET A 357 16.10 -13.52 -20.75
C MET A 357 15.78 -12.66 -21.99
N ASP A 358 14.50 -12.41 -22.27
CA ASP A 358 14.10 -11.52 -23.35
C ASP A 358 14.49 -10.06 -23.00
N SER A 359 14.91 -9.31 -24.02
CA SER A 359 15.32 -7.91 -23.89
C SER A 359 14.20 -6.97 -23.38
N ALA A 360 12.93 -7.37 -23.49
CA ALA A 360 11.81 -6.64 -22.90
C ALA A 360 11.94 -6.47 -21.38
N PHE A 361 12.70 -7.34 -20.72
CA PHE A 361 12.92 -7.28 -19.27
C PHE A 361 14.22 -6.58 -18.85
N ALA A 362 15.00 -6.06 -19.80
CA ALA A 362 16.30 -5.43 -19.51
C ALA A 362 16.23 -4.19 -18.61
N ASN A 363 15.07 -3.53 -18.54
CA ASN A 363 14.81 -2.40 -17.66
C ASN A 363 13.90 -2.73 -16.45
N ALA A 364 13.73 -4.02 -16.16
CA ALA A 364 12.91 -4.55 -15.07
C ALA A 364 13.62 -5.75 -14.42
N ARG A 365 12.88 -6.70 -13.86
CA ARG A 365 13.41 -7.94 -13.31
C ARG A 365 13.00 -9.10 -14.21
N TYR A 366 13.93 -9.99 -14.48
CA TYR A 366 13.67 -11.13 -15.36
C TYR A 366 12.74 -12.14 -14.69
N PRO A 367 11.68 -12.61 -15.36
CA PRO A 367 10.78 -13.61 -14.81
C PRO A 367 11.50 -14.92 -14.52
N LEU A 368 11.18 -15.52 -13.35
CA LEU A 368 11.69 -16.82 -12.92
C LEU A 368 10.58 -17.85 -12.96
N ALA A 369 10.78 -18.96 -13.65
CA ALA A 369 9.81 -20.06 -13.69
C ALA A 369 10.34 -21.32 -12.99
N GLN A 370 9.42 -22.01 -12.30
CA GLN A 370 9.69 -23.31 -11.71
C GLN A 370 8.54 -24.27 -11.98
N ARG A 371 8.86 -25.50 -12.32
CA ARG A 371 7.90 -26.60 -12.43
C ARG A 371 7.84 -27.39 -11.14
N TRP A 372 6.62 -27.70 -10.69
CA TRP A 372 6.36 -28.32 -9.41
C TRP A 372 5.60 -29.64 -9.55
N GLN A 373 5.76 -30.50 -8.55
CA GLN A 373 4.98 -31.72 -8.38
C GLN A 373 4.71 -31.95 -6.89
N ALA A 374 3.46 -32.21 -6.54
CA ALA A 374 3.11 -32.64 -5.19
C ALA A 374 3.58 -34.08 -4.93
N PRO A 375 4.00 -34.42 -3.69
CA PRO A 375 4.36 -35.79 -3.33
C PRO A 375 3.22 -36.78 -3.63
N LYS A 376 3.58 -37.93 -4.17
CA LYS A 376 2.60 -39.00 -4.56
C LYS A 376 1.57 -38.58 -5.61
N SER A 377 1.72 -37.44 -6.26
CA SER A 377 0.86 -36.99 -7.37
C SER A 377 1.61 -37.09 -8.70
N SER A 378 0.90 -37.36 -9.78
CA SER A 378 1.42 -37.22 -11.15
C SER A 378 1.17 -35.82 -11.73
N THR A 379 0.36 -35.01 -11.05
CA THR A 379 0.04 -33.65 -11.51
C THR A 379 1.24 -32.75 -11.35
N GLN A 380 1.60 -32.10 -12.44
CA GLN A 380 2.64 -31.08 -12.48
C GLN A 380 2.03 -29.75 -12.90
N PHE A 381 2.52 -28.66 -12.34
CA PHE A 381 2.16 -27.31 -12.71
C PHE A 381 3.41 -26.40 -12.73
N VAL A 382 3.30 -25.27 -13.38
CA VAL A 382 4.38 -24.28 -13.51
C VAL A 382 3.92 -23.00 -12.82
N THR A 383 4.82 -22.38 -12.05
CA THR A 383 4.65 -21.00 -11.58
C THR A 383 5.72 -20.12 -12.21
N VAL A 384 5.36 -18.89 -12.55
CA VAL A 384 6.28 -17.88 -13.07
C VAL A 384 6.18 -16.65 -12.20
N ALA A 385 7.25 -16.34 -11.46
CA ALA A 385 7.37 -15.14 -10.65
C ALA A 385 7.75 -13.96 -11.55
N ASN A 386 7.01 -12.86 -11.46
CA ASN A 386 7.13 -11.68 -12.29
C ASN A 386 7.31 -10.43 -11.44
N HIS A 387 8.10 -9.49 -11.94
CA HIS A 387 8.15 -8.14 -11.41
C HIS A 387 8.43 -7.18 -12.58
N PHE A 388 7.37 -6.62 -13.14
CA PHE A 388 7.42 -5.77 -14.32
C PHE A 388 8.00 -4.39 -14.01
N LYS A 389 8.21 -3.59 -15.07
CA LYS A 389 8.73 -2.23 -14.95
C LYS A 389 7.78 -1.34 -14.15
N SER A 390 8.31 -0.69 -13.10
CA SER A 390 7.53 0.20 -12.23
C SER A 390 6.95 1.40 -12.97
N LYS A 391 5.85 1.94 -12.43
CA LYS A 391 5.17 3.15 -12.95
C LYS A 391 5.88 4.46 -12.58
N SER A 392 6.90 4.43 -11.71
CA SER A 392 7.52 5.62 -11.12
C SER A 392 8.59 6.27 -11.98
N SER A 393 9.04 5.64 -13.07
CA SER A 393 10.13 6.15 -13.91
C SER A 393 9.98 5.72 -15.36
N GLY A 394 10.55 6.51 -16.28
CA GLY A 394 10.49 6.30 -17.73
C GLY A 394 9.55 7.29 -18.43
N ASP A 395 9.18 7.01 -19.66
CA ASP A 395 8.38 7.89 -20.50
C ASP A 395 6.88 7.71 -20.22
N ASP A 396 6.13 8.81 -20.28
CA ASP A 396 4.67 8.82 -20.27
C ASP A 396 4.16 8.69 -21.72
N ASP A 397 3.35 7.69 -22.00
CA ASP A 397 2.72 7.49 -23.31
C ASP A 397 1.40 8.25 -23.47
N GLY A 398 0.98 9.00 -22.46
CA GLY A 398 -0.24 9.80 -22.44
C GLY A 398 -1.53 8.98 -22.31
N THR A 399 -1.46 7.69 -22.02
CA THR A 399 -2.64 6.81 -21.88
C THR A 399 -3.26 6.82 -20.47
N GLY A 400 -2.59 7.46 -19.50
CA GLY A 400 -3.01 7.48 -18.11
C GLY A 400 -2.72 6.18 -17.33
N GLN A 401 -1.86 5.30 -17.88
CA GLN A 401 -1.49 4.03 -17.26
C GLN A 401 -0.17 4.11 -16.46
N GLY A 402 0.33 5.32 -16.19
CA GLY A 402 1.60 5.59 -15.52
C GLY A 402 2.81 5.45 -16.47
N LEU A 403 3.98 5.88 -15.97
CA LEU A 403 5.20 5.88 -16.77
C LEU A 403 5.58 4.46 -17.22
N SER A 404 6.32 4.36 -18.33
CA SER A 404 6.84 3.08 -18.89
C SER A 404 5.76 2.04 -19.25
N ASN A 405 4.51 2.42 -19.53
CA ASN A 405 3.49 1.48 -19.96
C ASN A 405 3.89 0.65 -21.21
N PRO A 406 4.52 1.22 -22.27
CA PRO A 406 4.98 0.43 -23.43
C PRO A 406 5.99 -0.68 -23.06
N SER A 407 6.81 -0.47 -22.01
CA SER A 407 7.71 -1.53 -21.50
C SER A 407 6.93 -2.67 -20.89
N ARG A 408 5.90 -2.38 -20.07
CA ARG A 408 5.05 -3.42 -19.46
C ARG A 408 4.23 -4.19 -20.50
N GLU A 409 3.76 -3.54 -21.55
CA GLU A 409 3.11 -4.20 -22.68
C GLU A 409 4.06 -5.18 -23.39
N ALA A 410 5.30 -4.74 -23.68
CA ALA A 410 6.32 -5.60 -24.28
C ALA A 410 6.65 -6.80 -23.37
N GLN A 411 6.73 -6.58 -22.05
CA GLN A 411 6.97 -7.63 -21.04
C GLN A 411 5.81 -8.63 -21.01
N ALA A 412 4.56 -8.17 -21.07
CA ALA A 412 3.38 -9.04 -21.10
C ALA A 412 3.36 -9.92 -22.38
N HIS A 413 3.69 -9.37 -23.53
CA HIS A 413 3.82 -10.13 -24.78
C HIS A 413 4.96 -11.15 -24.73
N ALA A 414 6.14 -10.76 -24.24
CA ALA A 414 7.28 -11.65 -24.11
C ALA A 414 6.99 -12.80 -23.13
N LEU A 415 6.36 -12.51 -21.98
CA LEU A 415 5.99 -13.49 -20.97
C LEU A 415 5.00 -14.53 -21.51
N THR A 416 3.91 -14.09 -22.12
CA THR A 416 2.85 -14.97 -22.62
C THR A 416 3.34 -15.82 -23.81
N SER A 417 4.15 -15.25 -24.68
CA SER A 417 4.78 -15.97 -25.79
C SER A 417 5.74 -17.06 -25.28
N TRP A 418 6.62 -16.71 -24.33
CA TRP A 418 7.59 -17.64 -23.75
C TRP A 418 6.91 -18.81 -23.05
N THR A 419 5.94 -18.53 -22.18
CA THR A 419 5.26 -19.58 -21.40
C THR A 419 4.48 -20.56 -22.26
N SER A 420 3.83 -20.06 -23.32
CA SER A 420 3.10 -20.91 -24.27
C SER A 420 4.03 -21.82 -25.10
N GLN A 421 5.24 -21.37 -25.41
CA GLN A 421 6.25 -22.15 -26.12
C GLN A 421 6.94 -23.20 -25.23
N MET A 422 7.30 -22.80 -24.00
CA MET A 422 8.03 -23.66 -23.08
C MET A 422 7.17 -24.79 -22.49
N TRP A 423 5.90 -24.52 -22.21
CA TRP A 423 5.01 -25.45 -21.53
C TRP A 423 3.63 -25.57 -22.19
N PRO A 424 3.55 -25.92 -23.47
CA PRO A 424 2.27 -26.10 -24.13
C PRO A 424 1.42 -27.14 -23.39
N ALA A 425 0.17 -26.83 -23.11
CA ALA A 425 -0.80 -27.67 -22.42
C ALA A 425 -0.48 -28.03 -20.94
N LYS A 426 0.46 -27.37 -20.28
CA LYS A 426 0.66 -27.50 -18.83
C LYS A 426 -0.18 -26.49 -18.07
N PRO A 427 -0.61 -26.79 -16.82
CA PRO A 427 -1.10 -25.79 -15.91
C PRO A 427 -0.02 -24.74 -15.61
N ILE A 428 -0.30 -23.47 -15.89
CA ILE A 428 0.63 -22.35 -15.71
C ILE A 428 -0.04 -21.28 -14.87
N PHE A 429 0.66 -20.82 -13.84
CA PHE A 429 0.33 -19.65 -13.03
C PHE A 429 1.39 -18.59 -13.27
N LEU A 430 0.97 -17.38 -13.69
CA LEU A 430 1.80 -16.19 -13.71
C LEU A 430 1.47 -15.41 -12.44
N MET A 431 2.46 -15.07 -11.65
CA MET A 431 2.21 -14.50 -10.32
C MET A 431 3.28 -13.48 -9.94
N GLY A 432 2.89 -12.45 -9.21
CA GLY A 432 3.80 -11.40 -8.75
C GLY A 432 3.30 -10.00 -9.03
N ASP A 433 4.21 -9.02 -8.94
CA ASP A 433 3.98 -7.61 -9.19
C ASP A 433 4.12 -7.29 -10.69
N PHE A 434 3.00 -7.04 -11.34
CA PHE A 434 2.96 -6.66 -12.76
C PHE A 434 3.03 -5.15 -12.97
N ASN A 435 3.03 -4.36 -11.90
CA ASN A 435 3.02 -2.90 -11.95
C ASN A 435 1.95 -2.34 -12.90
N ALA A 436 0.84 -3.05 -13.04
CA ALA A 436 -0.27 -2.70 -13.92
C ALA A 436 -1.59 -3.04 -13.22
N TYR A 437 -2.52 -2.09 -13.18
CA TYR A 437 -3.84 -2.32 -12.61
C TYR A 437 -4.70 -3.21 -13.54
N SER A 438 -5.74 -3.84 -13.00
CA SER A 438 -6.52 -4.92 -13.63
C SER A 438 -7.12 -4.59 -15.00
N LYS A 439 -7.34 -3.31 -15.33
CA LYS A 439 -7.91 -2.91 -16.66
C LYS A 439 -6.87 -2.25 -17.56
N GLU A 440 -5.61 -2.21 -17.15
CA GLU A 440 -4.53 -1.68 -17.98
C GLU A 440 -4.12 -2.66 -19.09
N THR A 441 -3.50 -2.11 -20.12
CA THR A 441 -3.16 -2.86 -21.35
C THR A 441 -2.29 -4.09 -21.11
N PRO A 442 -1.27 -4.07 -20.19
CA PRO A 442 -0.46 -5.26 -19.91
C PRO A 442 -1.28 -6.44 -19.37
N VAL A 443 -2.26 -6.19 -18.48
CA VAL A 443 -3.18 -7.21 -17.97
C VAL A 443 -4.08 -7.72 -19.09
N SER A 444 -4.64 -6.84 -19.91
CA SER A 444 -5.47 -7.20 -21.06
C SER A 444 -4.73 -8.07 -22.08
N ILE A 445 -3.43 -7.85 -22.28
CA ILE A 445 -2.56 -8.71 -23.13
C ILE A 445 -2.47 -10.13 -22.54
N ILE A 446 -2.25 -10.25 -21.25
CA ILE A 446 -2.16 -11.55 -20.54
C ILE A 446 -3.50 -12.30 -20.63
N GLU A 447 -4.62 -11.60 -20.39
CA GLU A 447 -5.96 -12.19 -20.50
C GLU A 447 -6.26 -12.64 -21.93
N SER A 448 -5.91 -11.81 -22.94
CA SER A 448 -6.08 -12.14 -24.36
C SER A 448 -5.25 -13.36 -24.79
N ALA A 449 -4.17 -13.66 -24.09
CA ALA A 449 -3.37 -14.88 -24.28
C ALA A 449 -3.98 -16.12 -23.62
N GLY A 450 -5.18 -16.02 -23.01
CA GLY A 450 -5.92 -17.13 -22.43
C GLY A 450 -5.67 -17.40 -20.95
N PHE A 451 -5.19 -16.40 -20.22
CA PHE A 451 -5.06 -16.42 -18.76
C PHE A 451 -6.24 -15.72 -18.10
N THR A 452 -6.58 -16.11 -16.88
CA THR A 452 -7.64 -15.52 -16.06
C THR A 452 -7.00 -14.97 -14.79
N GLU A 453 -7.25 -13.72 -14.46
CA GLU A 453 -6.91 -13.05 -13.20
C GLU A 453 -7.73 -13.69 -12.07
N LEU A 454 -7.07 -14.23 -11.04
CA LEU A 454 -7.72 -15.05 -10.03
C LEU A 454 -8.28 -14.22 -8.87
N GLU A 455 -7.53 -13.30 -8.32
CA GLU A 455 -7.99 -12.48 -7.20
C GLU A 455 -9.28 -11.73 -7.56
N LYS A 456 -9.33 -11.06 -8.70
CA LYS A 456 -10.55 -10.37 -9.17
C LYS A 456 -11.69 -11.32 -9.53
N LYS A 457 -11.38 -12.54 -9.94
CA LYS A 457 -12.41 -13.55 -10.21
C LYS A 457 -13.14 -14.00 -8.94
N TYR A 458 -12.42 -14.16 -7.85
CA TYR A 458 -12.96 -14.65 -6.57
C TYR A 458 -13.33 -13.53 -5.60
N GLU A 459 -12.64 -12.40 -5.69
CA GLU A 459 -12.81 -11.24 -4.84
C GLU A 459 -12.68 -9.93 -5.66
N PRO A 460 -13.76 -9.52 -6.36
CA PRO A 460 -13.70 -8.46 -7.37
C PRO A 460 -13.24 -7.09 -6.86
N THR A 461 -13.37 -6.83 -5.57
CA THR A 461 -12.99 -5.55 -4.92
C THR A 461 -11.65 -5.64 -4.19
N SER A 462 -10.95 -6.79 -4.24
CA SER A 462 -9.62 -6.91 -3.63
C SER A 462 -8.63 -5.89 -4.22
N ALA A 463 -7.69 -5.48 -3.41
CA ALA A 463 -6.59 -4.61 -3.82
C ALA A 463 -5.31 -5.09 -3.13
N THR A 464 -4.16 -4.89 -3.75
CA THR A 464 -2.86 -5.31 -3.20
C THR A 464 -1.96 -4.13 -2.90
N TYR A 465 -2.37 -2.92 -3.31
CA TYR A 465 -1.54 -1.73 -3.22
C TYR A 465 -2.39 -0.46 -3.06
N GLN A 466 -1.88 0.51 -2.32
CA GLN A 466 -2.48 1.83 -2.16
C GLN A 466 -1.54 2.89 -2.72
N PHE A 467 -2.07 3.77 -3.58
CA PHE A 467 -1.33 4.92 -4.06
C PHE A 467 -2.21 6.16 -4.15
N SER A 468 -1.75 7.28 -3.54
CA SER A 468 -2.47 8.57 -3.54
C SER A 468 -3.93 8.48 -3.07
N GLY A 469 -4.20 7.63 -2.07
CA GLY A 469 -5.53 7.44 -1.50
C GLY A 469 -6.49 6.68 -2.41
N ARG A 470 -5.96 5.83 -3.28
CA ARG A 470 -6.71 4.93 -4.16
C ARG A 470 -6.17 3.51 -3.99
N LEU A 471 -7.04 2.55 -3.74
CA LEU A 471 -6.72 1.13 -3.71
C LEU A 471 -6.75 0.54 -5.13
N GLY A 472 -5.92 -0.45 -5.39
CA GLY A 472 -5.91 -1.20 -6.65
C GLY A 472 -4.92 -2.35 -6.60
N SER A 473 -5.00 -3.28 -7.53
CA SER A 473 -4.11 -4.44 -7.57
C SER A 473 -2.98 -4.22 -8.56
N LEU A 474 -1.74 -4.29 -8.08
CA LEU A 474 -0.53 -4.38 -8.89
C LEU A 474 0.04 -5.80 -8.90
N ASP A 475 -0.26 -6.57 -7.85
CA ASP A 475 0.11 -7.96 -7.67
C ASP A 475 -1.04 -8.84 -8.12
N HIS A 476 -0.75 -9.77 -9.04
CA HIS A 476 -1.75 -10.62 -9.64
C HIS A 476 -1.30 -12.08 -9.65
N VAL A 477 -2.28 -12.98 -9.65
CA VAL A 477 -2.08 -14.38 -10.00
C VAL A 477 -3.01 -14.75 -11.16
N PHE A 478 -2.42 -15.00 -12.31
CA PHE A 478 -3.13 -15.45 -13.50
C PHE A 478 -3.00 -16.96 -13.69
N ALA A 479 -4.09 -17.59 -14.11
CA ALA A 479 -4.10 -19.01 -14.44
C ALA A 479 -4.56 -19.25 -15.88
N ASN A 480 -3.83 -20.09 -16.63
CA ASN A 480 -4.32 -20.55 -17.93
C ASN A 480 -5.46 -21.56 -17.75
N GLN A 481 -6.16 -21.91 -18.83
CA GLN A 481 -7.31 -22.81 -18.78
C GLN A 481 -7.02 -24.17 -18.10
N SER A 482 -5.82 -24.71 -18.28
CA SER A 482 -5.42 -25.97 -17.62
C SER A 482 -5.21 -25.78 -16.11
N ALA A 483 -4.65 -24.66 -15.69
CA ALA A 483 -4.44 -24.32 -14.29
C ALA A 483 -5.74 -24.02 -13.56
N LEU A 484 -6.71 -23.36 -14.21
CA LEU A 484 -8.03 -23.07 -13.65
C LEU A 484 -8.75 -24.33 -13.14
N SER A 485 -8.50 -25.48 -13.76
CA SER A 485 -9.08 -26.76 -13.31
C SER A 485 -8.56 -27.24 -11.94
N LEU A 486 -7.47 -26.67 -11.46
CA LEU A 486 -6.87 -26.97 -10.16
C LEU A 486 -7.28 -25.96 -9.08
N VAL A 487 -7.72 -24.75 -9.46
CA VAL A 487 -8.01 -23.65 -8.53
C VAL A 487 -9.26 -23.91 -7.73
N THR A 488 -9.20 -23.71 -6.42
CA THR A 488 -10.32 -23.83 -5.48
C THR A 488 -10.82 -22.49 -4.96
N GLY A 489 -9.97 -21.47 -4.96
CA GLY A 489 -10.25 -20.12 -4.52
C GLY A 489 -9.00 -19.24 -4.63
N ALA A 490 -9.18 -17.96 -4.53
CA ALA A 490 -8.11 -16.97 -4.43
C ALA A 490 -8.60 -15.80 -3.58
N GLY A 491 -7.68 -15.04 -3.00
CA GLY A 491 -7.96 -13.83 -2.24
C GLY A 491 -6.67 -13.09 -1.90
N VAL A 492 -6.81 -11.91 -1.36
CA VAL A 492 -5.72 -11.06 -0.87
C VAL A 492 -5.72 -11.12 0.66
N TRP A 493 -4.55 -11.12 1.26
CA TRP A 493 -4.43 -11.00 2.71
C TRP A 493 -3.99 -9.57 3.04
N ASP A 494 -4.95 -8.75 3.43
CA ASP A 494 -4.82 -7.30 3.63
C ASP A 494 -4.04 -6.98 4.90
N ILE A 495 -2.71 -7.09 4.86
CA ILE A 495 -1.80 -6.88 5.99
C ILE A 495 -0.84 -5.71 5.80
N ASN A 496 -0.78 -5.12 4.61
CA ASN A 496 0.24 -4.14 4.22
C ASN A 496 -0.31 -2.87 3.58
N ALA A 497 -0.95 -2.97 2.41
CA ALA A 497 -1.40 -1.81 1.63
C ALA A 497 -2.41 -0.93 2.38
N ASP A 498 -3.21 -1.53 3.24
CA ASP A 498 -4.20 -0.85 4.05
C ASP A 498 -3.62 -0.21 5.32
N GLU A 499 -2.45 -0.67 5.76
CA GLU A 499 -1.84 -0.20 7.00
C GLU A 499 -1.23 1.21 6.86
N SER A 500 -1.21 1.95 7.97
CA SER A 500 -0.46 3.20 8.01
C SER A 500 1.04 2.92 7.86
N ILE A 501 1.73 3.70 7.01
CA ILE A 501 3.19 3.64 6.86
C ILE A 501 3.91 3.87 8.19
N ALA A 502 3.30 4.55 9.17
CA ALA A 502 3.84 4.73 10.51
C ALA A 502 4.15 3.41 11.25
N MET A 503 3.51 2.31 10.83
CA MET A 503 3.68 0.98 11.43
C MET A 503 4.76 0.14 10.74
N GLN A 504 5.31 0.60 9.61
CA GLN A 504 6.42 -0.07 8.92
C GLN A 504 7.74 0.12 9.67
N TYR A 505 8.66 -0.83 9.52
CA TYR A 505 10.03 -0.71 10.07
C TYR A 505 10.73 0.58 9.60
N SER A 506 10.46 1.01 8.37
CA SER A 506 11.06 2.20 7.75
C SER A 506 10.69 3.52 8.45
N ARG A 507 9.71 3.48 9.34
CA ARG A 507 9.28 4.61 10.18
C ARG A 507 9.50 4.36 11.67
N ARG A 508 10.30 3.36 12.02
CA ARG A 508 10.66 3.08 13.42
C ARG A 508 11.15 4.35 14.13
N ASN A 509 10.60 4.63 15.31
CA ASN A 509 11.02 5.71 16.19
C ASN A 509 10.96 7.14 15.60
N TYR A 510 10.23 7.39 14.50
CA TYR A 510 10.11 8.74 13.94
C TYR A 510 9.18 9.67 14.73
N ASN A 511 8.30 9.11 15.55
CA ASN A 511 7.37 9.79 16.45
C ASN A 511 7.57 9.32 17.89
N VAL A 512 7.09 10.08 18.88
CA VAL A 512 7.17 9.71 20.30
C VAL A 512 6.44 8.41 20.61
N THR A 513 5.39 8.08 19.85
CA THR A 513 4.71 6.79 19.92
C THR A 513 5.44 5.80 19.01
N ASP A 514 5.94 4.72 19.59
CA ASP A 514 6.51 3.62 18.81
C ASP A 514 5.38 2.69 18.33
N PHE A 515 5.09 2.75 17.02
CA PHE A 515 4.07 1.93 16.37
C PHE A 515 4.61 0.58 15.88
N TYR A 516 5.90 0.33 16.01
CA TYR A 516 6.49 -0.91 15.55
C TYR A 516 6.01 -2.12 16.37
N THR A 517 5.71 -3.20 15.67
CA THR A 517 5.48 -4.54 16.24
C THR A 517 6.12 -5.59 15.35
N THR A 518 6.38 -6.78 15.88
CA THR A 518 6.89 -7.93 15.11
C THR A 518 5.76 -8.72 14.40
N SER A 519 4.53 -8.18 14.39
CA SER A 519 3.41 -8.80 13.70
C SER A 519 3.54 -8.70 12.18
N GLN A 520 2.73 -9.47 11.46
CA GLN A 520 2.68 -9.46 9.99
C GLN A 520 2.17 -8.14 9.39
N PHE A 521 1.45 -7.31 10.16
CA PHE A 521 0.86 -6.06 9.65
C PHE A 521 1.92 -5.01 9.37
N ALA A 522 1.83 -4.35 8.22
CA ALA A 522 2.82 -3.41 7.70
C ALA A 522 4.22 -4.03 7.57
N SER A 523 4.30 -5.29 7.10
CA SER A 523 5.56 -5.97 6.81
C SER A 523 6.13 -5.61 5.44
N SER A 524 5.28 -5.07 4.55
CA SER A 524 5.58 -4.59 3.20
C SER A 524 4.66 -3.40 2.90
N ASP A 525 4.69 -2.90 1.67
CA ASP A 525 3.71 -1.96 1.09
C ASP A 525 2.74 -2.65 0.10
N HIS A 526 2.96 -3.93 -0.19
CA HIS A 526 2.11 -4.78 -1.00
C HIS A 526 1.48 -5.89 -0.19
N ASP A 527 0.22 -6.21 -0.47
CA ASP A 527 -0.47 -7.36 0.11
C ASP A 527 -0.22 -8.65 -0.66
N PRO A 528 0.00 -9.77 0.03
CA PRO A 528 0.17 -11.05 -0.64
C PRO A 528 -1.15 -11.58 -1.21
N VAL A 529 -1.10 -12.04 -2.46
CA VAL A 529 -2.19 -12.79 -3.12
C VAL A 529 -2.02 -14.27 -2.82
N VAL A 530 -3.07 -14.94 -2.38
CA VAL A 530 -3.08 -16.39 -2.09
C VAL A 530 -4.06 -17.13 -2.98
N VAL A 531 -3.67 -18.33 -3.44
CA VAL A 531 -4.48 -19.19 -4.33
C VAL A 531 -4.48 -20.61 -3.83
N GLY A 532 -5.66 -21.18 -3.63
CA GLY A 532 -5.85 -22.58 -3.29
C GLY A 532 -5.88 -23.49 -4.50
N LEU A 533 -5.21 -24.64 -4.42
CA LEU A 533 -5.20 -25.65 -5.47
C LEU A 533 -5.64 -27.01 -4.93
N GLN A 534 -6.46 -27.73 -5.71
CA GLN A 534 -6.77 -29.14 -5.48
C GLN A 534 -5.99 -30.02 -6.45
N VAL A 535 -4.89 -30.59 -5.98
CA VAL A 535 -4.09 -31.55 -6.74
C VAL A 535 -4.49 -32.97 -6.35
N ARG A 536 -4.73 -33.83 -7.33
CA ARG A 536 -5.09 -35.23 -7.08
C ARG A 536 -3.91 -35.99 -6.49
N VAL A 537 -4.09 -36.51 -5.30
CA VAL A 537 -3.20 -37.50 -4.69
C VAL A 537 -3.93 -38.84 -4.76
N PRO A 538 -3.37 -39.87 -5.42
CA PRO A 538 -3.99 -41.20 -5.44
C PRO A 538 -4.24 -41.70 -4.01
N SER A 539 -5.43 -42.17 -3.72
CA SER A 539 -5.71 -42.86 -2.46
C SER A 539 -4.76 -44.06 -2.33
N GLN A 540 -4.09 -44.20 -1.22
CA GLN A 540 -3.36 -45.42 -0.90
C GLN A 540 -4.41 -46.57 -0.87
N LYS A 541 -4.26 -47.56 -1.77
CA LYS A 541 -5.00 -48.81 -1.69
C LYS A 541 -4.44 -49.67 -0.58
#